data_5d971adb555bdebf9fa1db5b9929787a
#
_entry.id   5d971adb555bdebf9fa1db5b9929787a
#
_cell.length_a   1.000
_cell.length_b   1.000
_cell.length_c   1.000
_cell.angle_alpha   90.00
_cell.angle_beta   90.00
_cell.angle_gamma   90.00
#
_symmetry.space_group_name_H-M   'P 1'
#
loop_
_entity.id
_entity.type
_entity.pdbx_description
1 polymer ?
#
loop_
_entity_poly.entity_id
_entity_poly.type
_entity_poly.pdbx_seq_one_letter_code
_entity_poly.pdbx_strand_id
1 'polypeptide(L)'
;MAFISQRRIDFPMVDLAKVVYYPRFWDLAHRFYEESWEFTCGMHYNEILFEKKIAFPLVHSEAKFLHPISYGDTVECTITVPRIGETSITWHYEFRNQHGTLCWTADQVTVCTDMNEVKSKMAVPDWMRECLAKIESS
;
A
#
# COMPACT_ATOMS: atom_id res chain seq x y z
N MET A 1 10.87 8.52 -7.81
CA MET A 1 9.79 7.89 -8.60
C MET A 1 8.74 7.34 -7.64
N ALA A 2 7.51 7.18 -8.09
CA ALA A 2 6.45 6.58 -7.30
C ALA A 2 5.89 5.38 -8.05
N PHE A 3 5.26 4.46 -7.33
CA PHE A 3 4.42 3.44 -7.94
C PHE A 3 3.05 4.05 -8.20
N ILE A 4 2.53 3.91 -9.41
CA ILE A 4 1.23 4.46 -9.81
C ILE A 4 0.44 3.35 -10.51
N SER A 5 -0.80 3.14 -10.07
CA SER A 5 -1.70 2.16 -10.66
C SER A 5 -3.13 2.67 -10.58
N GLN A 6 -4.03 2.10 -11.39
CA GLN A 6 -5.43 2.52 -11.46
C GLN A 6 -6.36 1.33 -11.31
N ARG A 7 -7.53 1.60 -10.70
CA ARG A 7 -8.64 0.65 -10.65
C ARG A 7 -9.96 1.39 -10.77
N ARG A 8 -10.89 0.78 -11.50
CA ARG A 8 -12.27 1.22 -11.52
C ARG A 8 -12.98 0.76 -10.26
N ILE A 9 -13.83 1.61 -9.70
CA ILE A 9 -14.62 1.27 -8.53
C ILE A 9 -15.86 0.50 -8.96
N ASP A 10 -15.92 -0.75 -8.53
CA ASP A 10 -16.99 -1.69 -8.84
C ASP A 10 -18.01 -1.78 -7.71
N PHE A 11 -19.16 -2.38 -8.00
CA PHE A 11 -20.30 -2.44 -7.08
C PHE A 11 -19.96 -2.96 -5.68
N PRO A 12 -19.15 -4.02 -5.49
CA PRO A 12 -18.85 -4.51 -4.13
C PRO A 12 -18.15 -3.50 -3.22
N MET A 13 -17.58 -2.45 -3.79
CA MET A 13 -16.82 -1.44 -3.05
C MET A 13 -17.69 -0.36 -2.43
N VAL A 14 -18.95 -0.23 -2.87
CA VAL A 14 -19.80 0.90 -2.51
C VAL A 14 -20.95 0.49 -1.58
N ASP A 15 -21.51 1.48 -0.89
CA ASP A 15 -22.68 1.34 -0.04
C ASP A 15 -23.95 1.85 -0.74
N LEU A 16 -25.03 1.99 0.02
CA LEU A 16 -26.31 2.46 -0.54
C LEU A 16 -26.26 3.91 -1.06
N ALA A 17 -25.28 4.69 -0.62
CA ALA A 17 -25.07 6.05 -1.10
C ALA A 17 -24.24 6.09 -2.39
N LYS A 18 -23.84 4.93 -2.91
CA LYS A 18 -23.05 4.76 -4.14
C LYS A 18 -21.63 5.34 -4.03
N VAL A 19 -21.13 5.48 -2.80
CA VAL A 19 -19.74 5.89 -2.53
C VAL A 19 -19.00 4.74 -1.86
N VAL A 20 -17.68 4.74 -1.99
CA VAL A 20 -16.84 3.71 -1.39
C VAL A 20 -17.07 3.69 0.12
N TYR A 21 -17.46 2.51 0.64
CA TYR A 21 -17.65 2.28 2.05
C TYR A 21 -16.29 2.37 2.77
N TYR A 22 -16.21 3.17 3.84
CA TYR A 22 -14.92 3.57 4.39
C TYR A 22 -13.95 2.41 4.71
N PRO A 23 -14.35 1.24 5.20
CA PRO A 23 -13.40 0.14 5.43
C PRO A 23 -12.79 -0.40 4.14
N ARG A 24 -13.45 -0.22 3.01
CA ARG A 24 -12.96 -0.70 1.72
C ARG A 24 -11.76 0.06 1.20
N PHE A 25 -11.49 1.26 1.73
CA PHE A 25 -10.30 2.01 1.38
C PHE A 25 -9.03 1.22 1.71
N TRP A 26 -9.02 0.52 2.85
CA TRP A 26 -7.86 -0.29 3.25
C TRP A 26 -7.72 -1.55 2.40
N ASP A 27 -8.83 -2.19 2.01
CA ASP A 27 -8.80 -3.31 1.08
C ASP A 27 -8.21 -2.87 -0.26
N LEU A 28 -8.66 -1.72 -0.76
CA LEU A 28 -8.19 -1.17 -2.03
C LEU A 28 -6.71 -0.80 -1.95
N ALA A 29 -6.31 -0.13 -0.86
CA ALA A 29 -4.92 0.22 -0.63
C ALA A 29 -4.03 -1.02 -0.58
N HIS A 30 -4.49 -2.10 0.07
CA HIS A 30 -3.73 -3.33 0.17
C HIS A 30 -3.53 -4.00 -1.20
N ARG A 31 -4.53 -3.95 -2.07
CA ARG A 31 -4.40 -4.46 -3.44
C ARG A 31 -3.32 -3.72 -4.21
N PHE A 32 -3.29 -2.40 -4.11
CA PHE A 32 -2.23 -1.59 -4.73
C PHE A 32 -0.87 -1.85 -4.08
N TYR A 33 -0.86 -2.05 -2.76
CA TYR A 33 0.35 -2.40 -2.02
C TYR A 33 0.97 -3.69 -2.54
N GLU A 34 0.17 -4.73 -2.76
CA GLU A 34 0.67 -5.98 -3.33
C GLU A 34 1.24 -5.78 -4.73
N GLU A 35 0.57 -5.00 -5.56
CA GLU A 35 1.06 -4.67 -6.90
C GLU A 35 2.41 -3.93 -6.84
N SER A 36 2.60 -3.06 -5.83
CA SER A 36 3.82 -2.29 -5.71
C SER A 36 5.06 -3.16 -5.49
N TRP A 37 4.90 -4.30 -4.82
CA TRP A 37 5.99 -5.25 -4.64
C TRP A 37 6.45 -5.85 -5.98
N GLU A 38 5.51 -6.16 -6.84
CA GLU A 38 5.84 -6.68 -8.17
C GLU A 38 6.58 -5.62 -9.00
N PHE A 39 6.13 -4.39 -8.93
CA PHE A 39 6.78 -3.27 -9.61
C PHE A 39 8.19 -3.00 -9.08
N THR A 40 8.39 -3.01 -7.77
CA THR A 40 9.68 -2.66 -7.16
C THR A 40 10.67 -3.81 -7.13
N CYS A 41 10.22 -5.00 -6.76
CA CYS A 41 11.08 -6.16 -6.52
C CYS A 41 10.95 -7.26 -7.57
N GLY A 42 10.01 -7.13 -8.50
CA GLY A 42 9.79 -8.15 -9.54
C GLY A 42 9.24 -9.45 -8.99
N MET A 43 8.68 -9.43 -7.79
CA MET A 43 8.12 -10.61 -7.13
C MET A 43 6.69 -10.36 -6.70
N HIS A 44 5.83 -11.35 -6.84
CA HIS A 44 4.50 -11.29 -6.24
C HIS A 44 4.62 -11.31 -4.72
N TYR A 45 3.69 -10.65 -4.05
CA TYR A 45 3.68 -10.55 -2.59
C TYR A 45 3.70 -11.92 -1.91
N ASN A 46 2.99 -12.91 -2.48
CA ASN A 46 2.98 -14.27 -1.94
C ASN A 46 4.36 -14.92 -1.95
N GLU A 47 5.23 -14.59 -2.93
CA GLU A 47 6.60 -15.11 -2.97
C GLU A 47 7.42 -14.53 -1.82
N ILE A 48 7.22 -13.24 -1.51
CA ILE A 48 7.93 -12.60 -0.41
C ILE A 48 7.52 -13.23 0.92
N LEU A 49 6.22 -13.46 1.12
CA LEU A 49 5.69 -14.06 2.34
C LEU A 49 6.13 -15.53 2.50
N PHE A 50 5.95 -16.34 1.46
CA PHE A 50 6.04 -17.79 1.60
C PHE A 50 7.33 -18.39 1.08
N GLU A 51 8.04 -17.75 0.18
CA GLU A 51 9.35 -18.22 -0.29
C GLU A 51 10.49 -17.50 0.43
N LYS A 52 10.41 -16.18 0.55
CA LYS A 52 11.41 -15.41 1.29
C LYS A 52 11.19 -15.46 2.81
N LYS A 53 10.00 -15.92 3.24
CA LYS A 53 9.64 -16.10 4.65
C LYS A 53 9.68 -14.79 5.45
N ILE A 54 9.23 -13.71 4.84
CA ILE A 54 9.16 -12.38 5.47
C ILE A 54 7.70 -11.96 5.58
N ALA A 55 7.28 -11.55 6.78
CA ALA A 55 5.96 -10.99 7.02
C ALA A 55 6.07 -9.50 7.37
N PHE A 56 4.97 -8.78 7.21
CA PHE A 56 4.94 -7.33 7.39
C PHE A 56 3.78 -6.90 8.28
N PRO A 57 3.83 -7.20 9.59
CA PRO A 57 2.81 -6.73 10.50
C PRO A 57 2.67 -5.22 10.45
N LEU A 58 1.43 -4.74 10.44
CA LEU A 58 1.13 -3.32 10.47
C LEU A 58 1.20 -2.85 11.92
N VAL A 59 2.00 -1.83 12.20
CA VAL A 59 2.17 -1.29 13.55
C VAL A 59 1.60 0.10 13.71
N HIS A 60 1.34 0.80 12.60
CA HIS A 60 0.72 2.12 12.61
C HIS A 60 -0.02 2.34 11.31
N SER A 61 -1.20 2.95 11.40
CA SER A 61 -1.99 3.33 10.22
C SER A 61 -2.81 4.56 10.55
N GLU A 62 -2.75 5.55 9.68
CA GLU A 62 -3.60 6.73 9.76
C GLU A 62 -4.02 7.14 8.36
N ALA A 63 -5.21 7.71 8.24
CA ALA A 63 -5.75 8.09 6.96
C ALA A 63 -6.57 9.37 7.08
N LYS A 64 -6.69 10.07 5.95
CA LYS A 64 -7.54 11.26 5.82
C LYS A 64 -8.50 11.04 4.67
N PHE A 65 -9.78 11.27 4.90
CA PHE A 65 -10.83 11.16 3.91
C PHE A 65 -11.18 12.57 3.44
N LEU A 66 -10.77 12.92 2.23
CA LEU A 66 -10.82 14.30 1.74
C LEU A 66 -11.96 14.54 0.75
N HIS A 67 -12.34 13.51 -0.02
CA HIS A 67 -13.41 13.63 -1.02
C HIS A 67 -13.99 12.24 -1.29
N PRO A 68 -15.32 12.10 -1.41
CA PRO A 68 -15.92 10.80 -1.70
C PRO A 68 -15.44 10.21 -3.03
N ILE A 69 -15.33 8.91 -3.08
CA ILE A 69 -15.08 8.16 -4.31
C ILE A 69 -16.36 7.41 -4.62
N SER A 70 -16.87 7.60 -5.82
CA SER A 70 -18.18 7.10 -6.22
C SER A 70 -18.09 5.85 -7.08
N TYR A 71 -19.19 5.10 -7.14
CA TYR A 71 -19.33 3.97 -8.03
C TYR A 71 -19.03 4.42 -9.48
N GLY A 72 -18.17 3.67 -10.14
CA GLY A 72 -17.78 3.97 -11.53
C GLY A 72 -16.60 4.93 -11.66
N ASP A 73 -16.15 5.56 -10.59
CA ASP A 73 -14.91 6.36 -10.61
C ASP A 73 -13.71 5.45 -10.91
N THR A 74 -12.69 6.04 -11.51
CA THR A 74 -11.39 5.38 -11.65
C THR A 74 -10.45 6.00 -10.64
N VAL A 75 -9.93 5.18 -9.74
CA VAL A 75 -8.98 5.62 -8.71
C VAL A 75 -7.57 5.41 -9.21
N GLU A 76 -6.77 6.47 -9.17
CA GLU A 76 -5.34 6.39 -9.36
C GLU A 76 -4.68 6.37 -7.98
N CYS A 77 -3.93 5.31 -7.69
CA CYS A 77 -3.17 5.19 -6.46
C CYS A 77 -1.71 5.49 -6.72
N THR A 78 -1.14 6.36 -5.90
CA THR A 78 0.30 6.63 -5.87
C THR A 78 0.84 6.11 -4.54
N ILE A 79 1.87 5.27 -4.61
CA ILE A 79 2.56 4.76 -3.41
C ILE A 79 4.00 5.22 -3.45
N THR A 80 4.45 5.80 -2.33
CA THR A 80 5.84 6.13 -2.09
C THR A 80 6.26 5.54 -0.76
N VAL A 81 7.58 5.40 -0.57
CA VAL A 81 8.18 4.95 0.68
C VAL A 81 9.00 6.11 1.25
N PRO A 82 8.41 6.93 2.12
CA PRO A 82 9.13 8.08 2.70
C PRO A 82 10.32 7.71 3.57
N ARG A 83 10.27 6.53 4.18
CA ARG A 83 11.33 6.11 5.10
C ARG A 83 11.46 4.60 5.17
N ILE A 84 12.70 4.14 5.21
CA ILE A 84 13.05 2.75 5.52
C ILE A 84 13.93 2.81 6.77
N GLY A 85 13.40 2.32 7.89
CA GLY A 85 14.15 2.20 9.14
C GLY A 85 14.98 0.92 9.17
N GLU A 86 15.52 0.59 10.33
CA GLU A 86 16.27 -0.66 10.50
C GLU A 86 15.39 -1.88 10.29
N THR A 87 14.20 -1.88 10.93
CA THR A 87 13.23 -3.00 10.85
C THR A 87 11.91 -2.58 10.23
N SER A 88 11.69 -1.29 9.96
CA SER A 88 10.39 -0.75 9.55
C SER A 88 10.42 -0.12 8.18
N ILE A 89 9.26 -0.08 7.55
CA ILE A 89 9.03 0.58 6.27
C ILE A 89 7.80 1.46 6.43
N THR A 90 7.95 2.74 6.07
CA THR A 90 6.82 3.67 6.05
C THR A 90 6.32 3.82 4.63
N TRP A 91 5.02 3.63 4.46
CA TRP A 91 4.32 3.67 3.18
C TRP A 91 3.38 4.85 3.15
N HIS A 92 3.39 5.62 2.07
CA HIS A 92 2.45 6.73 1.87
C HIS A 92 1.59 6.44 0.64
N TYR A 93 0.27 6.59 0.78
CA TYR A 93 -0.72 6.35 -0.26
C TYR A 93 -1.47 7.62 -0.58
N GLU A 94 -1.73 7.84 -1.87
CA GLU A 94 -2.64 8.88 -2.32
C GLU A 94 -3.60 8.29 -3.35
N PHE A 95 -4.89 8.50 -3.13
CA PHE A 95 -5.93 8.12 -4.08
C PHE A 95 -6.50 9.38 -4.72
N ARG A 96 -6.48 9.43 -6.05
CA ARG A 96 -7.11 10.51 -6.84
C ARG A 96 -8.15 9.90 -7.74
N ASN A 97 -9.24 10.65 -8.00
CA ASN A 97 -10.22 10.22 -8.99
C ASN A 97 -9.76 10.60 -10.39
N GLN A 98 -10.56 10.31 -11.41
CA GLN A 98 -10.25 10.60 -12.81
C GLN A 98 -10.12 12.09 -13.11
N HIS A 99 -10.59 12.94 -12.23
CA HIS A 99 -10.48 14.40 -12.38
C HIS A 99 -9.24 14.97 -11.69
N GLY A 100 -8.40 14.10 -11.13
CA GLY A 100 -7.21 14.52 -10.40
C GLY A 100 -7.47 15.01 -8.99
N THR A 101 -8.70 14.90 -8.50
CA THR A 101 -9.06 15.30 -7.13
C THR A 101 -8.47 14.33 -6.14
N LEU A 102 -7.75 14.83 -5.15
CA LEU A 102 -7.22 14.01 -4.06
C LEU A 102 -8.37 13.61 -3.13
N CYS A 103 -8.63 12.32 -3.05
CA CYS A 103 -9.77 11.79 -2.31
C CYS A 103 -9.39 11.21 -0.96
N TRP A 104 -8.20 10.62 -0.87
CA TRP A 104 -7.79 9.91 0.33
C TRP A 104 -6.27 9.83 0.39
N THR A 105 -5.74 9.98 1.60
CA THR A 105 -4.32 9.74 1.86
C THR A 105 -4.18 8.83 3.06
N ALA A 106 -3.12 8.05 3.10
CA ALA A 106 -2.82 7.21 4.25
C ALA A 106 -1.32 7.08 4.44
N ASP A 107 -0.93 6.94 5.69
CA ASP A 107 0.44 6.60 6.08
C ASP A 107 0.37 5.34 6.91
N GLN A 108 1.17 4.35 6.55
CA GLN A 108 1.22 3.07 7.23
C GLN A 108 2.67 2.69 7.51
N VAL A 109 2.90 2.13 8.68
CA VAL A 109 4.21 1.61 9.05
C VAL A 109 4.09 0.11 9.25
N THR A 110 4.90 -0.64 8.51
CA THR A 110 5.05 -2.08 8.68
C THR A 110 6.42 -2.37 9.23
N VAL A 111 6.55 -3.49 9.94
CA VAL A 111 7.87 -4.00 10.35
C VAL A 111 8.14 -5.32 9.64
N CYS A 112 9.41 -5.60 9.39
CA CYS A 112 9.80 -6.89 8.83
C CYS A 112 9.92 -7.90 9.96
N THR A 113 9.31 -9.07 9.77
CA THR A 113 9.40 -10.17 10.73
C THR A 113 9.60 -11.49 10.00
N ASP A 114 10.08 -12.49 10.72
CA ASP A 114 10.12 -13.84 10.20
C ASP A 114 8.68 -14.36 10.05
N MET A 115 8.34 -14.92 8.91
CA MET A 115 7.00 -15.44 8.63
C MET A 115 6.58 -16.54 9.59
N ASN A 116 7.55 -17.32 10.10
CA ASN A 116 7.30 -18.39 11.06
C ASN A 116 7.24 -17.89 12.50
N GLU A 117 7.73 -16.68 12.77
CA GLU A 117 7.72 -16.07 14.09
C GLU A 117 7.50 -14.57 13.98
N VAL A 118 6.23 -14.19 13.77
CA VAL A 118 5.81 -12.81 13.47
C VAL A 118 6.10 -11.83 14.60
N LYS A 119 6.40 -12.32 15.80
CA LYS A 119 6.77 -11.43 16.92
C LYS A 119 8.24 -11.06 16.92
N SER A 120 9.06 -11.73 16.10
CA SER A 120 10.49 -11.49 16.01
C SER A 120 10.78 -10.51 14.88
N LYS A 121 11.13 -9.28 15.23
CA LYS A 121 11.54 -8.28 14.24
C LYS A 121 12.87 -8.67 13.62
N MET A 122 13.01 -8.38 12.33
CA MET A 122 14.25 -8.57 11.60
C MET A 122 14.61 -7.29 10.85
N ALA A 123 15.89 -7.12 10.57
CA ALA A 123 16.33 -5.99 9.77
C ALA A 123 15.76 -6.09 8.36
N VAL A 124 15.37 -4.95 7.78
CA VAL A 124 14.96 -4.92 6.38
C VAL A 124 16.14 -5.41 5.54
N PRO A 125 15.96 -6.48 4.74
CA PRO A 125 17.07 -7.01 3.93
C PRO A 125 17.62 -5.99 2.94
N ASP A 126 18.91 -6.07 2.65
CA ASP A 126 19.56 -5.15 1.70
C ASP A 126 18.92 -5.20 0.31
N TRP A 127 18.57 -6.40 -0.17
CA TRP A 127 17.92 -6.54 -1.47
C TRP A 127 16.57 -5.81 -1.52
N MET A 128 15.86 -5.81 -0.41
CA MET A 128 14.56 -5.13 -0.30
C MET A 128 14.75 -3.62 -0.27
N ARG A 129 15.74 -3.13 0.45
CA ARG A 129 16.09 -1.70 0.45
C ARG A 129 16.40 -1.19 -0.94
N GLU A 130 17.16 -1.95 -1.70
CA GLU A 130 17.50 -1.62 -3.09
C GLU A 130 16.25 -1.56 -3.97
N CYS A 131 15.36 -2.53 -3.83
CA CYS A 131 14.11 -2.55 -4.59
C CYS A 131 13.24 -1.35 -4.26
N LEU A 132 13.02 -1.10 -2.97
CA LEU A 132 12.13 -0.03 -2.51
C LEU A 132 12.70 1.36 -2.76
N ALA A 133 14.00 1.49 -2.97
CA ALA A 133 14.62 2.76 -3.33
C ALA A 133 14.00 3.36 -4.59
N LYS A 134 13.44 2.53 -5.47
CA LYS A 134 12.76 3.01 -6.69
C LYS A 134 11.59 3.93 -6.41
N ILE A 135 10.92 3.75 -5.28
CA ILE A 135 9.76 4.54 -4.88
C ILE A 135 9.98 5.32 -3.59
N GLU A 136 11.21 5.40 -3.14
CA GLU A 136 11.57 6.19 -1.97
C GLU A 136 11.34 7.67 -2.30
N SER A 137 10.61 8.37 -1.44
CA SER A 137 10.36 9.79 -1.65
C SER A 137 11.46 10.60 -1.00
N SER A 138 11.91 11.60 -1.71
CA SER A 138 12.90 12.54 -1.19
C SER A 138 12.30 13.52 -0.19
#